data_ab1fc8ca059c4592aeb95fd1f973cc1b
#
_entry.id   ab1fc8ca059c4592aeb95fd1f973cc1b
#
_cell.length_a   1.000
_cell.length_b   1.000
_cell.length_c   1.000
_cell.angle_alpha   90.00
_cell.angle_beta   90.00
_cell.angle_gamma   90.00
#
_symmetry.space_group_name_H-M   'P 1'
#
loop_
_entity.id
_entity.type
_entity.pdbx_description
1 polymer ?
#
loop_
_entity_poly.entity_id
_entity_poly.type
_entity_poly.pdbx_seq_one_letter_code
_entity_poly.pdbx_strand_id
1 'polypeptide(L)'
;MTSAAAQNEPISAETLAERVIKGDKDAFGGLIDRYEEKLTRYVKRFTQEKDDIDDLVQVIFIKAYTHLNAFDTTRSFNSWVYRIAHNESVNHLKRKGNQKISFIDF
;
A
#
# COMPACT_ATOMS: atom_id res chain seq x y z
N MET A 1 3.49 37.25 -3.08
CA MET A 1 4.02 36.08 -2.43
C MET A 1 3.04 34.93 -2.48
N THR A 2 3.54 33.78 -2.79
CA THR A 2 2.70 32.62 -2.72
C THR A 2 2.15 32.51 -1.32
N SER A 3 0.86 32.32 -1.20
CA SER A 3 0.27 32.20 0.10
C SER A 3 0.84 30.97 0.81
N ALA A 4 1.09 31.13 2.10
CA ALA A 4 1.50 30.00 2.92
C ALA A 4 0.47 28.87 2.86
N ALA A 5 -0.81 29.25 2.71
CA ALA A 5 -1.89 28.28 2.60
C ALA A 5 -1.71 27.39 1.37
N ALA A 6 -1.35 27.97 0.21
CA ALA A 6 -1.12 27.20 -1.00
C ALA A 6 0.06 26.25 -0.83
N GLN A 7 1.11 26.71 -0.16
CA GLN A 7 2.29 25.88 0.10
C GLN A 7 1.99 24.78 1.12
N ASN A 8 1.02 25.00 2.00
CA ASN A 8 0.65 24.04 3.03
C ASN A 8 -0.44 23.07 2.59
N GLU A 9 -1.03 23.30 1.41
CA GLU A 9 -2.02 22.36 0.90
C GLU A 9 -1.35 21.04 0.57
N PRO A 10 -1.95 19.93 0.99
CA PRO A 10 -1.33 18.63 0.71
C PRO A 10 -1.38 18.35 -0.78
N ILE A 11 -0.25 17.88 -1.29
CA ILE A 11 -0.18 17.39 -2.66
C ILE A 11 -0.97 16.08 -2.71
N SER A 12 -1.71 15.86 -3.80
CA SER A 12 -2.50 14.64 -3.92
C SER A 12 -1.60 13.41 -4.02
N ALA A 13 -2.13 12.26 -3.61
CA ALA A 13 -1.43 11.01 -3.77
C ALA A 13 -1.10 10.72 -5.24
N GLU A 14 -2.03 11.10 -6.13
CA GLU A 14 -1.82 10.93 -7.56
C GLU A 14 -0.66 11.76 -8.07
N THR A 15 -0.52 12.98 -7.56
CA THR A 15 0.62 13.83 -7.93
C THR A 15 1.93 13.24 -7.44
N LEU A 16 1.95 12.70 -6.20
CA LEU A 16 3.15 12.04 -5.70
C LEU A 16 3.50 10.82 -6.56
N ALA A 17 2.50 10.03 -6.93
CA ALA A 17 2.70 8.86 -7.80
C ALA A 17 3.29 9.30 -9.14
N GLU A 18 2.76 10.37 -9.72
CA GLU A 18 3.26 10.90 -10.99
C GLU A 18 4.72 11.31 -10.88
N ARG A 19 5.10 11.96 -9.78
CA ARG A 19 6.49 12.35 -9.55
C ARG A 19 7.42 11.14 -9.49
N VAL A 20 7.00 10.08 -8.82
CA VAL A 20 7.80 8.85 -8.76
C VAL A 20 7.98 8.28 -10.17
N ILE A 21 6.90 8.21 -10.93
CA ILE A 21 6.93 7.67 -12.30
C ILE A 21 7.89 8.48 -13.17
N LYS A 22 7.96 9.78 -12.95
CA LYS A 22 8.85 10.66 -13.71
C LYS A 22 10.29 10.64 -13.22
N GLY A 23 10.60 9.86 -12.18
CA GLY A 23 11.98 9.67 -11.73
C GLY A 23 12.30 10.20 -10.35
N ASP A 24 11.38 10.90 -9.69
CA ASP A 24 11.59 11.39 -8.33
C ASP A 24 11.21 10.28 -7.35
N LYS A 25 12.13 9.36 -7.12
CA LYS A 25 11.88 8.20 -6.27
C LYS A 25 11.58 8.59 -4.82
N ASP A 26 12.14 9.71 -4.36
CA ASP A 26 11.92 10.16 -2.98
C ASP A 26 10.46 10.51 -2.72
N ALA A 27 9.71 10.86 -3.77
CA ALA A 27 8.29 11.15 -3.62
C ALA A 27 7.49 9.93 -3.12
N PHE A 28 8.01 8.72 -3.31
CA PHE A 28 7.34 7.53 -2.80
C PHE A 28 7.29 7.51 -1.27
N GLY A 29 8.30 8.10 -0.61
CA GLY A 29 8.28 8.26 0.84
C GLY A 29 7.05 9.01 1.32
N GLY A 30 6.60 10.00 0.55
CA GLY A 30 5.37 10.72 0.88
C GLY A 30 4.13 9.83 0.82
N LEU A 31 4.10 8.88 -0.12
CA LEU A 31 3.01 7.92 -0.20
C LEU A 31 3.06 6.95 0.98
N ILE A 32 4.23 6.48 1.36
CA ILE A 32 4.38 5.61 2.53
C ILE A 32 3.86 6.33 3.76
N ASP A 33 4.30 7.57 3.97
CA ASP A 33 3.89 8.34 5.15
C ASP A 33 2.38 8.49 5.24
N ARG A 34 1.70 8.67 4.11
CA ARG A 34 0.24 8.85 4.09
C ARG A 34 -0.51 7.56 4.30
N TYR A 35 0.02 6.44 3.85
CA TYR A 35 -0.74 5.19 3.78
C TYR A 35 -0.31 4.15 4.80
N GLU A 36 0.83 4.32 5.46
CA GLU A 36 1.34 3.31 6.38
C GLU A 36 0.34 2.96 7.47
N GLU A 37 -0.18 3.97 8.17
CA GLU A 37 -1.17 3.74 9.22
C GLU A 37 -2.46 3.16 8.68
N LYS A 38 -2.93 3.69 7.57
CA LYS A 38 -4.19 3.25 6.95
C LYS A 38 -4.11 1.79 6.52
N LEU A 39 -3.02 1.42 5.87
CA LEU A 39 -2.83 0.05 5.40
C LEU A 39 -2.62 -0.91 6.55
N THR A 40 -1.90 -0.49 7.59
CA THR A 40 -1.74 -1.29 8.79
C THR A 40 -3.11 -1.59 9.40
N ARG A 41 -3.94 -0.56 9.52
CA ARG A 41 -5.29 -0.72 10.07
C ARG A 41 -6.13 -1.67 9.21
N TYR A 42 -6.00 -1.55 7.90
CA TYR A 42 -6.74 -2.41 6.98
C TYR A 42 -6.31 -3.87 7.12
N VAL A 43 -5.01 -4.12 7.14
CA VAL A 43 -4.44 -5.47 7.23
C VAL A 43 -4.84 -6.15 8.54
N LYS A 44 -4.99 -5.37 9.61
CA LYS A 44 -5.42 -5.91 10.91
C LYS A 44 -6.79 -6.56 10.89
N ARG A 45 -7.56 -6.33 9.85
CA ARG A 45 -8.84 -7.00 9.66
C ARG A 45 -8.67 -8.45 9.23
N PHE A 46 -7.47 -8.84 8.79
CA PHE A 46 -7.18 -10.16 8.24
C PHE A 46 -6.26 -11.00 9.13
N THR A 47 -5.50 -10.38 10.00
CA THR A 47 -4.58 -11.09 10.88
C THR A 47 -4.33 -10.28 12.14
N GLN A 48 -4.07 -10.99 13.25
CA GLN A 48 -3.76 -10.35 14.53
C GLN A 48 -2.28 -10.45 14.87
N GLU A 49 -1.51 -11.22 14.13
CA GLU A 49 -0.11 -11.41 14.42
C GLU A 49 0.72 -10.23 13.93
N LYS A 50 1.49 -9.65 14.85
CA LYS A 50 2.25 -8.44 14.54
C LYS A 50 3.23 -8.64 13.39
N ASP A 51 3.93 -9.76 13.38
CA ASP A 51 4.91 -10.03 12.32
C ASP A 51 4.24 -10.15 10.96
N ASP A 52 3.07 -10.79 10.90
CA ASP A 52 2.31 -10.90 9.66
C ASP A 52 1.81 -9.55 9.20
N ILE A 53 1.36 -8.71 10.13
CA ILE A 53 0.90 -7.35 9.80
C ILE A 53 2.04 -6.54 9.19
N ASP A 54 3.19 -6.55 9.83
CA ASP A 54 4.36 -5.80 9.36
C ASP A 54 4.81 -6.29 7.98
N ASP A 55 4.85 -7.60 7.79
CA ASP A 55 5.26 -8.19 6.51
C ASP A 55 4.27 -7.85 5.40
N LEU A 56 2.96 -7.92 5.69
CA LEU A 56 1.94 -7.62 4.69
C LEU A 56 2.02 -6.16 4.26
N VAL A 57 2.16 -5.23 5.21
CA VAL A 57 2.25 -3.80 4.87
C VAL A 57 3.49 -3.56 4.01
N GLN A 58 4.60 -4.19 4.35
CA GLN A 58 5.83 -4.05 3.57
C GLN A 58 5.65 -4.59 2.15
N VAL A 59 5.05 -5.78 2.02
CA VAL A 59 4.80 -6.38 0.70
C VAL A 59 3.89 -5.50 -0.14
N ILE A 60 2.86 -4.92 0.48
CA ILE A 60 1.94 -4.02 -0.23
C ILE A 60 2.69 -2.83 -0.82
N PHE A 61 3.56 -2.19 -0.03
CA PHE A 61 4.33 -1.06 -0.52
C PHE A 61 5.33 -1.46 -1.60
N ILE A 62 5.96 -2.62 -1.46
CA ILE A 62 6.88 -3.11 -2.48
C ILE A 62 6.13 -3.33 -3.80
N LYS A 63 4.96 -3.94 -3.75
CA LYS A 63 4.16 -4.16 -4.96
C LYS A 63 3.65 -2.86 -5.54
N ALA A 64 3.23 -1.93 -4.70
CA ALA A 64 2.81 -0.61 -5.17
C ALA A 64 3.95 0.08 -5.91
N TYR A 65 5.13 0.07 -5.34
CA TYR A 65 6.30 0.70 -5.96
C TYR A 65 6.66 0.02 -7.28
N THR A 66 6.70 -1.31 -7.26
CA THR A 66 7.10 -2.09 -8.42
C THR A 66 6.14 -1.91 -9.60
N HIS A 67 4.84 -1.79 -9.32
CA HIS A 67 3.80 -1.70 -10.34
C HIS A 67 3.32 -0.28 -10.59
N LEU A 68 3.99 0.71 -10.01
CA LEU A 68 3.50 2.09 -10.07
C LEU A 68 3.44 2.62 -11.51
N ASN A 69 4.35 2.16 -12.37
CA ASN A 69 4.34 2.60 -13.77
C ASN A 69 3.06 2.17 -14.51
N ALA A 70 2.36 1.15 -14.01
CA ALA A 70 1.10 0.71 -14.59
C ALA A 70 -0.11 1.44 -14.01
N PHE A 71 0.11 2.27 -12.97
CA PHE A 71 -0.98 3.03 -12.38
C PHE A 71 -1.35 4.22 -13.26
N ASP A 72 -2.66 4.36 -13.52
CA ASP A 72 -3.20 5.49 -14.27
C ASP A 72 -3.39 6.67 -13.31
N THR A 73 -2.57 7.70 -13.45
CA THR A 73 -2.56 8.84 -12.53
C THR A 73 -3.82 9.71 -12.62
N THR A 74 -4.70 9.43 -13.59
CA THR A 74 -6.00 10.10 -13.65
C THR A 74 -7.05 9.41 -12.78
N ARG A 75 -6.69 8.26 -12.19
CA ARG A 75 -7.58 7.50 -11.33
C ARG A 75 -7.17 7.64 -9.87
N SER A 76 -7.98 7.07 -8.98
CA SER A 76 -7.74 7.17 -7.54
C SER A 76 -6.58 6.27 -7.11
N PHE A 77 -5.51 6.86 -6.58
CA PHE A 77 -4.43 6.09 -5.99
C PHE A 77 -4.92 5.29 -4.79
N ASN A 78 -5.79 5.90 -3.98
CA ASN A 78 -6.35 5.25 -2.80
C ASN A 78 -7.01 3.92 -3.17
N SER A 79 -7.88 3.94 -4.18
CA SER A 79 -8.56 2.71 -4.62
C SER A 79 -7.56 1.69 -5.16
N TRP A 80 -6.56 2.14 -5.88
CA TRP A 80 -5.57 1.28 -6.48
C TRP A 80 -4.71 0.57 -5.43
N VAL A 81 -4.20 1.32 -4.44
CA VAL A 81 -3.35 0.72 -3.40
C VAL A 81 -4.16 -0.19 -2.47
N TYR A 82 -5.42 0.15 -2.21
CA TYR A 82 -6.26 -0.73 -1.39
C TYR A 82 -6.60 -2.03 -2.11
N ARG A 83 -6.68 -2.02 -3.44
CA ARG A 83 -6.85 -3.26 -4.19
C ARG A 83 -5.63 -4.17 -4.01
N ILE A 84 -4.44 -3.60 -4.05
CA ILE A 84 -3.22 -4.35 -3.77
C ILE A 84 -3.27 -4.92 -2.35
N ALA A 85 -3.65 -4.07 -1.38
CA ALA A 85 -3.73 -4.48 0.02
C ALA A 85 -4.72 -5.63 0.21
N HIS A 86 -5.89 -5.53 -0.43
CA HIS A 86 -6.90 -6.57 -0.34
C HIS A 86 -6.39 -7.89 -0.91
N ASN A 87 -5.82 -7.84 -2.10
CA ASN A 87 -5.32 -9.04 -2.76
C ASN A 87 -4.22 -9.72 -1.95
N GLU A 88 -3.30 -8.95 -1.40
CA GLU A 88 -2.23 -9.51 -0.57
C GLU A 88 -2.76 -10.11 0.71
N SER A 89 -3.72 -9.45 1.33
CA SER A 89 -4.31 -9.94 2.58
C SER A 89 -5.08 -11.23 2.36
N VAL A 90 -5.86 -11.30 1.28
CA VAL A 90 -6.60 -12.52 0.95
C VAL A 90 -5.63 -13.66 0.63
N ASN A 91 -4.57 -13.38 -0.13
CA ASN A 91 -3.57 -14.39 -0.43
C ASN A 91 -2.87 -14.89 0.84
N HIS A 92 -2.64 -14.00 1.79
CA HIS A 92 -2.07 -14.39 3.08
C HIS A 92 -2.99 -15.38 3.80
N LEU A 93 -4.30 -15.09 3.84
CA LEU A 93 -5.25 -15.99 4.47
C LEU A 93 -5.29 -17.35 3.78
N LYS A 94 -5.23 -17.36 2.45
CA LYS A 94 -5.23 -18.62 1.70
C LYS A 94 -3.99 -19.45 2.01
N ARG A 95 -2.82 -18.82 2.10
CA ARG A 95 -1.60 -19.55 2.45
C ARG A 95 -1.69 -20.12 3.86
N LYS A 96 -2.20 -19.36 4.82
CA LYS A 96 -2.38 -19.85 6.18
C LYS A 96 -3.37 -21.00 6.24
N GLY A 97 -4.49 -20.88 5.52
CA GLY A 97 -5.50 -21.94 5.44
C GLY A 97 -4.93 -23.22 4.85
N ASN A 98 -4.18 -23.09 3.75
CA ASN A 98 -3.56 -24.25 3.11
C ASN A 98 -2.53 -24.90 4.02
N GLN A 99 -1.76 -24.14 4.76
CA GLN A 99 -0.81 -24.68 5.72
C GLN A 99 -1.53 -25.46 6.82
N LYS A 100 -2.65 -24.93 7.32
CA LYS A 100 -3.45 -25.62 8.33
C LYS A 100 -4.02 -26.93 7.79
N ILE A 101 -4.55 -26.88 6.57
CA ILE A 101 -5.13 -28.08 5.94
C ILE A 101 -4.03 -29.14 5.75
N SER A 102 -2.89 -28.74 5.23
CA SER A 102 -1.77 -29.67 5.05
C SER A 102 -1.33 -30.30 6.36
N PHE A 103 -1.34 -29.50 7.43
CA PHE A 103 -0.94 -29.99 8.74
C PHE A 103 -1.96 -30.99 9.29
N ILE A 104 -3.23 -30.76 9.05
CA ILE A 104 -4.31 -31.61 9.55
C ILE A 104 -4.35 -32.93 8.78
N ASP A 105 -4.02 -32.90 7.50
CA ASP A 105 -4.08 -34.10 6.65
C ASP A 105 -3.04 -35.15 7.04
N PHE A 106 -2.08 -34.79 7.85
CA PHE A 106 -1.16 -35.75 8.43
C PHE A 106 -1.69 -36.31 9.73
#